data_bfdb86881af0985db5eb2848584c02b3
#
_entry.id   bfdb86881af0985db5eb2848584c02b3
#
_cell.length_a   1.000
_cell.length_b   1.000
_cell.length_c   1.000
_cell.angle_alpha   90.00
_cell.angle_beta   90.00
_cell.angle_gamma   90.00
#
_symmetry.space_group_name_H-M   'P 1'
#
loop_
_entity.id
_entity.type
_entity.pdbx_description
1 polymer ?
#
loop_
_entity_poly.entity_id
_entity_poly.type
_entity_poly.pdbx_seq_one_letter_code
_entity_poly.pdbx_strand_id
1 'polypeptide(L)'
;AGLTYTADDLLTPAADEIVPEGSGITVQRVTYNEYTVDEVVPTEIEEIPTSLFYRKQSKVMTLEEGHDGQDTVVYREKWIDGEWAETNEIERVNEAEMVPTVQKIYGEQAPVSGFVGPDVVDGVPVEGVAATYTGQRATGYSASATAKGASGRRLTYGTVAINPGVIPYGSLLYITSDDGKFVYGYAYDADTGTALV
;
A
#
# COMPACT_ATOMS: atom_id res chain seq x y z
N ALA A 1 -53.93 6.25 35.92
CA ALA A 1 -52.47 6.34 36.13
C ALA A 1 -51.82 6.62 34.77
N GLY A 2 -51.23 7.81 34.61
CA GLY A 2 -50.55 8.14 33.36
C GLY A 2 -49.27 7.35 33.24
N LEU A 3 -49.07 6.64 32.14
CA LEU A 3 -47.81 6.00 31.77
C LEU A 3 -46.87 7.11 31.31
N THR A 4 -45.71 7.23 31.91
CA THR A 4 -44.65 8.15 31.43
C THR A 4 -43.72 7.38 30.56
N TYR A 5 -43.40 7.91 29.39
CA TYR A 5 -42.43 7.35 28.46
C TYR A 5 -41.52 8.46 27.88
N THR A 6 -40.37 8.11 27.40
CA THR A 6 -39.44 9.00 26.73
C THR A 6 -39.59 8.89 25.22
N ALA A 7 -38.95 9.78 24.46
CA ALA A 7 -38.96 9.71 22.97
C ALA A 7 -38.27 8.47 22.42
N ASP A 8 -37.36 7.88 23.19
CA ASP A 8 -36.59 6.71 22.82
C ASP A 8 -37.29 5.38 23.11
N ASP A 9 -38.30 5.39 24.01
CA ASP A 9 -39.05 4.18 24.41
C ASP A 9 -39.87 3.65 23.21
N LEU A 10 -39.95 2.33 23.11
CA LEU A 10 -40.73 1.66 22.07
C LEU A 10 -42.16 1.47 22.57
N LEU A 11 -43.13 1.95 21.79
CA LEU A 11 -44.54 1.82 22.07
C LEU A 11 -45.17 0.82 21.11
N THR A 12 -46.03 -0.04 21.63
CA THR A 12 -46.88 -0.95 20.85
C THR A 12 -48.30 -0.87 21.36
N PRO A 13 -49.29 -0.40 20.57
CA PRO A 13 -49.15 0.23 19.24
C PRO A 13 -48.31 1.52 19.26
N ALA A 14 -47.88 1.99 18.07
CA ALA A 14 -47.09 3.22 17.95
C ALA A 14 -47.89 4.45 18.46
N ALA A 15 -47.16 5.50 18.88
CA ALA A 15 -47.77 6.67 19.51
C ALA A 15 -48.76 7.44 18.61
N ASP A 16 -48.62 7.32 17.30
CA ASP A 16 -49.45 7.94 16.27
C ASP A 16 -50.53 7.00 15.70
N GLU A 17 -50.61 5.77 16.21
CA GLU A 17 -51.58 4.78 15.74
C GLU A 17 -52.93 4.97 16.47
N ILE A 18 -53.99 4.99 15.65
CA ILE A 18 -55.37 5.08 16.19
C ILE A 18 -55.85 3.69 16.58
N VAL A 19 -56.07 3.47 17.85
CA VAL A 19 -56.50 2.18 18.39
C VAL A 19 -57.87 2.27 19.03
N PRO A 20 -58.67 1.16 19.08
CA PRO A 20 -59.94 1.12 19.77
C PRO A 20 -59.83 1.47 21.29
N GLU A 21 -60.90 2.05 21.85
CA GLU A 21 -60.96 2.31 23.26
C GLU A 21 -60.79 1.01 24.06
N GLY A 22 -59.93 1.06 25.09
CA GLY A 22 -59.60 -0.10 25.91
C GLY A 22 -58.46 -0.97 25.41
N SER A 23 -57.80 -0.60 24.30
CA SER A 23 -56.61 -1.28 23.81
C SER A 23 -55.47 -1.19 24.85
N GLY A 24 -54.74 -2.28 25.03
CA GLY A 24 -53.53 -2.30 25.84
C GLY A 24 -52.37 -1.59 25.10
N ILE A 25 -51.59 -0.82 25.84
CA ILE A 25 -50.34 -0.20 25.34
C ILE A 25 -49.18 -0.83 26.08
N THR A 26 -48.22 -1.36 25.32
CA THR A 26 -46.95 -1.84 25.86
C THR A 26 -45.89 -0.78 25.67
N VAL A 27 -45.12 -0.51 26.72
CA VAL A 27 -43.96 0.40 26.70
C VAL A 27 -42.72 -0.43 26.99
N GLN A 28 -41.80 -0.48 26.05
CA GLN A 28 -40.49 -1.06 26.30
C GLN A 28 -39.50 0.08 26.58
N ARG A 29 -38.79 0.00 27.68
CA ARG A 29 -37.83 1.02 28.09
C ARG A 29 -36.52 0.90 27.32
N VAL A 30 -36.17 1.96 26.60
CA VAL A 30 -34.88 2.05 25.92
C VAL A 30 -33.92 2.90 26.76
N THR A 31 -32.74 2.34 26.99
CA THR A 31 -31.65 3.05 27.66
C THR A 31 -30.38 2.91 26.85
N TYR A 32 -29.50 3.91 26.93
CA TYR A 32 -28.21 3.91 26.25
C TYR A 32 -27.10 4.01 27.29
N ASN A 33 -26.00 3.33 27.00
CA ASN A 33 -24.72 3.47 27.69
C ASN A 33 -23.62 3.77 26.68
N GLU A 34 -22.80 4.78 26.94
CA GLU A 34 -21.67 5.14 26.11
C GLU A 34 -20.37 4.82 26.83
N TYR A 35 -19.41 4.29 26.08
CA TYR A 35 -18.07 4.06 26.58
C TYR A 35 -17.04 4.27 25.47
N THR A 36 -15.83 4.60 25.89
CA THR A 36 -14.70 4.87 24.97
C THR A 36 -13.68 3.74 25.05
N VAL A 37 -13.16 3.35 23.91
CA VAL A 37 -12.13 2.33 23.77
C VAL A 37 -11.01 2.87 22.89
N ASP A 38 -9.76 2.66 23.31
CA ASP A 38 -8.60 2.87 22.45
C ASP A 38 -8.36 1.61 21.64
N GLU A 39 -8.44 1.74 20.33
CA GLU A 39 -8.25 0.65 19.37
C GLU A 39 -6.94 0.80 18.64
N VAL A 40 -6.18 -0.29 18.57
CA VAL A 40 -4.98 -0.38 17.76
C VAL A 40 -5.39 -0.66 16.31
N VAL A 41 -4.89 0.14 15.37
CA VAL A 41 -4.99 -0.09 13.94
C VAL A 41 -3.69 -0.78 13.51
N PRO A 42 -3.70 -2.10 13.27
CA PRO A 42 -2.48 -2.85 12.99
C PRO A 42 -1.78 -2.34 11.73
N THR A 43 -0.44 -2.32 11.77
CA THR A 43 0.36 -2.00 10.57
C THR A 43 0.11 -3.01 9.47
N GLU A 44 0.06 -2.53 8.24
CA GLU A 44 -0.06 -3.35 7.04
C GLU A 44 1.33 -3.58 6.41
N ILE A 45 1.43 -4.59 5.56
CA ILE A 45 2.63 -4.85 4.78
C ILE A 45 2.35 -4.47 3.32
N GLU A 46 3.11 -3.50 2.82
CA GLU A 46 3.13 -3.13 1.40
C GLU A 46 4.28 -3.86 0.72
N GLU A 47 3.96 -4.74 -0.22
CA GLU A 47 4.94 -5.55 -0.94
C GLU A 47 5.25 -4.96 -2.31
N ILE A 48 6.54 -4.69 -2.57
CA ILE A 48 7.05 -4.25 -3.86
C ILE A 48 7.75 -5.44 -4.53
N PRO A 49 7.15 -6.02 -5.57
CA PRO A 49 7.75 -7.14 -6.28
C PRO A 49 9.00 -6.68 -7.07
N THR A 50 10.03 -7.53 -7.09
CA THR A 50 11.26 -7.29 -7.85
C THR A 50 11.94 -8.59 -8.27
N SER A 51 12.47 -8.64 -9.46
CA SER A 51 13.31 -9.75 -9.95
C SER A 51 14.72 -9.76 -9.34
N LEU A 52 15.09 -8.76 -8.54
CA LEU A 52 16.40 -8.69 -7.87
C LEU A 52 16.70 -9.96 -7.06
N PHE A 53 15.67 -10.61 -6.53
CA PHE A 53 15.82 -11.80 -5.70
C PHE A 53 15.63 -13.12 -6.46
N TYR A 54 15.70 -13.14 -7.79
CA TYR A 54 15.46 -14.33 -8.61
C TYR A 54 16.30 -15.56 -8.20
N ARG A 55 17.51 -15.36 -7.66
CA ARG A 55 18.35 -16.45 -7.12
C ARG A 55 18.01 -16.90 -5.73
N LYS A 56 17.30 -16.08 -4.95
CA LYS A 56 16.87 -16.37 -3.57
C LYS A 56 15.46 -15.80 -3.37
N GLN A 57 14.49 -16.49 -3.92
CA GLN A 57 13.10 -16.02 -4.00
C GLN A 57 12.41 -15.83 -2.64
N SER A 58 12.90 -16.51 -1.60
CA SER A 58 12.42 -16.32 -0.21
C SER A 58 13.02 -15.09 0.50
N LYS A 59 13.88 -14.32 -0.21
CA LYS A 59 14.46 -13.11 0.37
C LYS A 59 13.41 -12.00 0.44
N VAL A 60 13.31 -11.39 1.62
CA VAL A 60 12.56 -10.16 1.86
C VAL A 60 13.57 -9.08 2.26
N MET A 61 13.32 -7.86 1.81
CA MET A 61 14.11 -6.68 2.18
C MET A 61 13.16 -5.58 2.62
N THR A 62 13.16 -5.27 3.90
CA THR A 62 12.43 -4.11 4.42
C THR A 62 13.11 -2.84 3.95
N LEU A 63 12.34 -1.95 3.36
CA LEU A 63 12.75 -0.62 2.93
C LEU A 63 12.41 0.43 3.98
N GLU A 64 11.21 0.33 4.52
CA GLU A 64 10.67 1.23 5.53
C GLU A 64 9.93 0.40 6.58
N GLU A 65 10.28 0.62 7.85
CA GLU A 65 9.57 0.00 8.97
C GLU A 65 8.31 0.81 9.26
N GLY A 66 7.17 0.12 9.29
CA GLY A 66 5.90 0.71 9.66
C GLY A 66 5.65 0.68 11.16
N HIS A 67 4.52 1.21 11.55
CA HIS A 67 4.03 1.13 12.93
C HIS A 67 2.49 1.13 12.97
N ASP A 68 1.97 0.55 14.03
CA ASP A 68 0.52 0.55 14.28
C ASP A 68 0.01 1.98 14.46
N GLY A 69 -1.22 2.22 14.01
CA GLY A 69 -2.00 3.40 14.33
C GLY A 69 -2.81 3.22 15.61
N GLN A 70 -3.47 4.28 16.05
CA GLN A 70 -4.34 4.28 17.21
C GLN A 70 -5.55 5.15 16.96
N ASP A 71 -6.74 4.58 17.22
CA ASP A 71 -8.00 5.29 17.20
C ASP A 71 -8.61 5.29 18.60
N THR A 72 -9.29 6.39 18.94
CA THR A 72 -10.20 6.45 20.07
C THR A 72 -11.61 6.34 19.54
N VAL A 73 -12.35 5.30 19.97
CA VAL A 73 -13.69 4.97 19.47
C VAL A 73 -14.70 5.07 20.57
N VAL A 74 -15.81 5.78 20.33
CA VAL A 74 -16.93 5.86 21.24
C VAL A 74 -18.04 4.94 20.74
N TYR A 75 -18.40 4.00 21.58
CA TYR A 75 -19.49 3.07 21.35
C TYR A 75 -20.72 3.44 22.15
N ARG A 76 -21.90 3.22 21.58
CA ARG A 76 -23.19 3.34 22.24
C ARG A 76 -23.90 2.00 22.23
N GLU A 77 -24.16 1.46 23.43
CA GLU A 77 -25.01 0.30 23.65
C GLU A 77 -26.44 0.73 23.79
N LYS A 78 -27.35 0.00 23.16
CA LYS A 78 -28.79 0.14 23.35
C LYS A 78 -29.32 -1.06 24.15
N TRP A 79 -30.09 -0.77 25.16
CA TRP A 79 -30.71 -1.74 26.05
C TRP A 79 -32.22 -1.57 25.99
N ILE A 80 -32.98 -2.66 25.87
CA ILE A 80 -34.45 -2.66 25.85
C ILE A 80 -34.94 -3.48 27.05
N ASP A 81 -35.69 -2.87 27.96
CA ASP A 81 -36.14 -3.47 29.19
C ASP A 81 -35.03 -4.09 30.06
N GLY A 82 -33.81 -3.54 29.94
CA GLY A 82 -32.61 -4.01 30.63
C GLY A 82 -31.88 -5.15 29.98
N GLU A 83 -32.32 -5.58 28.78
CA GLU A 83 -31.61 -6.54 27.97
C GLU A 83 -30.82 -5.82 26.87
N TRP A 84 -29.57 -6.25 26.61
CA TRP A 84 -28.72 -5.72 25.51
C TRP A 84 -29.37 -6.02 24.17
N ALA A 85 -29.46 -5.00 23.32
CA ALA A 85 -30.05 -5.11 22.00
C ALA A 85 -29.00 -4.95 20.87
N GLU A 86 -28.18 -3.91 20.95
CA GLU A 86 -27.16 -3.61 19.93
C GLU A 86 -26.08 -2.70 20.49
N THR A 87 -24.91 -2.72 19.82
CA THR A 87 -23.81 -1.77 20.05
C THR A 87 -23.45 -1.12 18.72
N ASN A 88 -23.38 0.19 18.69
CA ASN A 88 -23.04 0.98 17.52
C ASN A 88 -21.84 1.87 17.82
N GLU A 89 -20.91 1.96 16.86
CA GLU A 89 -19.89 3.01 16.85
C GLU A 89 -20.57 4.35 16.53
N ILE A 90 -20.34 5.37 17.35
CA ILE A 90 -20.93 6.69 17.17
C ILE A 90 -19.91 7.77 16.85
N GLU A 91 -18.66 7.55 17.23
CA GLU A 91 -17.56 8.46 16.95
C GLU A 91 -16.25 7.67 16.87
N ARG A 92 -15.39 8.06 15.93
CA ARG A 92 -14.03 7.55 15.80
C ARG A 92 -13.09 8.72 15.55
N VAL A 93 -12.07 8.82 16.37
CA VAL A 93 -11.01 9.83 16.25
C VAL A 93 -9.69 9.11 16.00
N ASN A 94 -9.01 9.44 14.92
CA ASN A 94 -7.67 8.94 14.68
C ASN A 94 -6.67 9.74 15.52
N GLU A 95 -6.04 9.09 16.47
CA GLU A 95 -5.02 9.68 17.35
C GLU A 95 -3.61 9.56 16.77
N ALA A 96 -3.34 8.46 16.08
CA ALA A 96 -2.09 8.22 15.37
C ALA A 96 -2.35 7.43 14.09
N GLU A 97 -1.85 7.94 12.96
CA GLU A 97 -1.95 7.24 11.68
C GLU A 97 -1.12 5.95 11.69
N MET A 98 -1.69 4.87 11.15
CA MET A 98 -0.94 3.68 10.82
C MET A 98 0.02 3.98 9.66
N VAL A 99 1.25 3.50 9.77
CA VAL A 99 2.24 3.56 8.69
C VAL A 99 2.57 2.13 8.25
N PRO A 100 2.44 1.81 6.95
CA PRO A 100 2.72 0.48 6.47
C PRO A 100 4.21 0.16 6.50
N THR A 101 4.55 -1.10 6.74
CA THR A 101 5.90 -1.63 6.50
C THR A 101 6.06 -1.91 5.02
N VAL A 102 7.01 -1.23 4.36
CA VAL A 102 7.28 -1.40 2.93
C VAL A 102 8.40 -2.41 2.74
N GLN A 103 8.14 -3.47 1.97
CA GLN A 103 9.08 -4.57 1.74
C GLN A 103 9.25 -4.87 0.26
N LYS A 104 10.50 -5.18 -0.16
CA LYS A 104 10.75 -5.82 -1.46
C LYS A 104 10.71 -7.32 -1.31
N ILE A 105 9.92 -7.95 -2.18
CA ILE A 105 9.80 -9.40 -2.31
C ILE A 105 10.16 -9.85 -3.72
N TYR A 106 10.39 -11.14 -3.92
CA TYR A 106 10.55 -11.67 -5.27
C TYR A 106 9.23 -11.56 -6.07
N GLY A 107 9.34 -10.99 -7.26
CA GLY A 107 8.30 -10.99 -8.29
C GLY A 107 8.91 -11.44 -9.62
N GLU A 108 8.29 -12.44 -10.24
CA GLU A 108 8.72 -12.92 -11.55
C GLU A 108 8.58 -11.80 -12.59
N GLN A 109 9.66 -11.54 -13.34
CA GLN A 109 9.74 -10.48 -14.36
C GLN A 109 9.47 -9.04 -13.85
N ALA A 110 9.31 -8.85 -12.54
CA ALA A 110 9.12 -7.53 -11.97
C ALA A 110 10.43 -6.72 -12.04
N PRO A 111 10.41 -5.50 -12.61
CA PRO A 111 11.64 -4.73 -12.82
C PRO A 111 12.25 -4.26 -11.49
N VAL A 112 13.58 -4.17 -11.47
CA VAL A 112 14.33 -3.62 -10.33
C VAL A 112 14.27 -2.09 -10.33
N SER A 113 14.29 -1.49 -11.53
CA SER A 113 14.21 -0.05 -11.74
C SER A 113 12.77 0.42 -11.71
N GLY A 114 12.52 1.59 -11.10
CA GLY A 114 11.23 2.28 -11.12
C GLY A 114 11.05 3.21 -12.34
N PHE A 115 12.02 3.26 -13.29
CA PHE A 115 11.83 4.06 -14.49
C PHE A 115 10.85 3.38 -15.44
N VAL A 116 10.01 4.21 -16.06
CA VAL A 116 9.02 3.79 -17.05
C VAL A 116 9.49 4.13 -18.47
N GLY A 117 9.01 3.37 -19.44
CA GLY A 117 9.25 3.55 -20.86
C GLY A 117 8.12 2.91 -21.66
N PRO A 118 8.31 2.66 -22.96
CA PRO A 118 7.35 1.93 -23.79
C PRO A 118 6.93 0.58 -23.18
N ASP A 119 5.76 0.10 -23.52
CA ASP A 119 5.29 -1.23 -23.12
C ASP A 119 6.29 -2.32 -23.55
N VAL A 120 6.37 -3.37 -22.76
CA VAL A 120 7.28 -4.50 -23.00
C VAL A 120 6.44 -5.76 -23.21
N VAL A 121 6.67 -6.45 -24.32
CA VAL A 121 6.05 -7.74 -24.64
C VAL A 121 7.16 -8.75 -24.87
N ASP A 122 7.07 -9.90 -24.22
CA ASP A 122 8.08 -10.98 -24.29
C ASP A 122 9.51 -10.49 -24.04
N GLY A 123 9.69 -9.56 -23.10
CA GLY A 123 10.99 -9.03 -22.70
C GLY A 123 11.58 -8.00 -23.68
N VAL A 124 10.81 -7.54 -24.66
CA VAL A 124 11.25 -6.55 -25.66
C VAL A 124 10.31 -5.34 -25.65
N PRO A 125 10.85 -4.09 -25.62
CA PRO A 125 10.02 -2.91 -25.82
C PRO A 125 9.32 -2.94 -27.18
N VAL A 126 8.02 -2.60 -27.21
CA VAL A 126 7.17 -2.70 -28.43
C VAL A 126 7.48 -1.61 -29.45
N GLU A 127 8.15 -0.53 -29.06
CA GLU A 127 8.49 0.58 -29.93
C GLU A 127 9.78 1.29 -29.50
N GLY A 128 10.34 2.12 -30.40
CA GLY A 128 11.48 2.99 -30.09
C GLY A 128 12.83 2.28 -29.98
N VAL A 129 12.92 0.99 -30.34
CA VAL A 129 14.19 0.25 -30.27
C VAL A 129 15.11 0.64 -31.41
N ALA A 130 16.17 1.40 -31.10
CA ALA A 130 17.18 1.82 -32.07
C ALA A 130 18.28 0.75 -32.30
N ALA A 131 18.63 0.01 -31.25
CA ALA A 131 19.64 -1.06 -31.30
C ALA A 131 19.39 -2.09 -30.16
N THR A 132 19.85 -3.32 -30.42
CA THR A 132 19.81 -4.42 -29.43
C THR A 132 21.23 -4.97 -29.26
N TYR A 133 21.63 -5.13 -28.00
CA TYR A 133 22.92 -5.68 -27.60
C TYR A 133 22.68 -6.96 -26.80
N THR A 134 23.27 -8.06 -27.21
CA THR A 134 23.15 -9.38 -26.53
C THR A 134 24.50 -9.84 -26.00
N GLY A 135 24.49 -10.78 -25.03
CA GLY A 135 25.72 -11.35 -24.48
C GLY A 135 26.56 -10.35 -23.68
N GLN A 136 26.00 -9.24 -23.24
CA GLN A 136 26.70 -8.22 -22.47
C GLN A 136 27.00 -8.68 -21.07
N ARG A 137 28.21 -8.44 -20.56
CA ARG A 137 28.56 -8.67 -19.18
C ARG A 137 28.16 -7.47 -18.32
N ALA A 138 27.23 -7.67 -17.39
CA ALA A 138 26.85 -6.66 -16.43
C ALA A 138 27.48 -6.92 -15.05
N THR A 139 27.89 -5.88 -14.36
CA THR A 139 28.36 -5.89 -12.98
C THR A 139 27.62 -4.86 -12.15
N GLY A 140 27.37 -5.20 -10.87
CA GLY A 140 26.79 -4.24 -9.93
C GLY A 140 27.88 -3.45 -9.20
N TYR A 141 27.63 -2.18 -8.96
CA TYR A 141 28.42 -1.35 -8.06
C TYR A 141 27.54 -0.59 -7.09
N SER A 142 28.11 -0.13 -6.02
CA SER A 142 27.42 0.69 -5.02
C SER A 142 28.00 2.10 -5.01
N ALA A 143 27.15 3.07 -4.77
CA ALA A 143 27.53 4.46 -4.69
C ALA A 143 26.85 5.10 -3.45
N SER A 144 27.42 6.19 -2.94
CA SER A 144 26.78 6.96 -1.89
C SER A 144 25.45 7.56 -2.37
N ALA A 145 24.55 7.85 -1.44
CA ALA A 145 23.24 8.42 -1.77
C ALA A 145 23.29 9.77 -2.52
N THR A 146 24.43 10.45 -2.50
CA THR A 146 24.64 11.75 -3.18
C THR A 146 25.56 11.67 -4.40
N ALA A 147 26.06 10.47 -4.74
CA ALA A 147 26.99 10.28 -5.83
C ALA A 147 26.36 10.68 -7.19
N LYS A 148 27.20 11.26 -8.03
CA LYS A 148 26.86 11.60 -9.42
C LYS A 148 27.75 10.81 -10.37
N GLY A 149 27.16 10.34 -11.46
CA GLY A 149 27.90 9.71 -12.55
C GLY A 149 28.63 10.72 -13.41
N ALA A 150 29.39 10.23 -14.40
CA ALA A 150 30.15 11.05 -15.33
C ALA A 150 29.28 12.04 -16.14
N SER A 151 28.01 11.72 -16.34
CA SER A 151 27.03 12.63 -16.96
C SER A 151 26.59 13.79 -16.06
N GLY A 152 27.00 13.81 -14.77
CA GLY A 152 26.52 14.73 -13.74
C GLY A 152 25.18 14.36 -13.11
N ARG A 153 24.49 13.32 -13.57
CA ARG A 153 23.25 12.82 -12.99
C ARG A 153 23.51 12.07 -11.69
N ARG A 154 22.55 12.13 -10.74
CA ARG A 154 22.59 11.35 -9.50
C ARG A 154 22.47 9.86 -9.83
N LEU A 155 23.28 9.04 -9.14
CA LEU A 155 23.23 7.59 -9.28
C LEU A 155 22.14 7.01 -8.38
N THR A 156 21.21 6.29 -8.97
CA THR A 156 20.09 5.63 -8.30
C THR A 156 19.81 4.30 -8.99
N TYR A 157 18.92 3.47 -8.42
CA TYR A 157 18.34 2.39 -9.22
C TYR A 157 17.68 3.00 -10.48
N GLY A 158 17.96 2.40 -11.65
CA GLY A 158 17.55 2.94 -12.95
C GLY A 158 18.59 3.82 -13.62
N THR A 159 19.78 4.00 -13.02
CA THR A 159 20.96 4.54 -13.72
C THR A 159 22.00 3.44 -13.93
N VAL A 160 22.68 3.49 -15.08
CA VAL A 160 23.71 2.52 -15.44
C VAL A 160 24.95 3.24 -15.95
N ALA A 161 26.10 2.53 -15.90
CA ALA A 161 27.34 2.97 -16.48
C ALA A 161 27.61 2.15 -17.75
N ILE A 162 27.89 2.81 -18.82
CA ILE A 162 28.20 2.21 -20.13
C ILE A 162 29.39 2.90 -20.80
N ASN A 163 29.82 2.34 -21.92
CA ASN A 163 30.81 3.00 -22.77
C ASN A 163 30.12 4.05 -23.68
N PRO A 164 30.31 5.36 -23.44
CA PRO A 164 29.65 6.41 -24.22
C PRO A 164 30.04 6.46 -25.68
N GLY A 165 31.14 5.80 -26.06
CA GLY A 165 31.51 5.62 -27.45
C GLY A 165 30.64 4.58 -28.21
N VAL A 166 29.88 3.78 -27.49
CA VAL A 166 28.96 2.75 -28.03
C VAL A 166 27.51 3.18 -27.86
N ILE A 167 27.15 3.64 -26.67
CA ILE A 167 25.79 4.10 -26.34
C ILE A 167 25.92 5.51 -25.76
N PRO A 168 25.30 6.54 -26.36
CA PRO A 168 25.43 7.92 -25.89
C PRO A 168 24.80 8.16 -24.52
N TYR A 169 25.35 9.08 -23.73
CA TYR A 169 24.75 9.51 -22.48
C TYR A 169 23.32 9.98 -22.66
N GLY A 170 22.46 9.59 -21.69
CA GLY A 170 21.04 9.91 -21.69
C GLY A 170 20.20 8.95 -22.53
N SER A 171 20.79 7.91 -23.12
CA SER A 171 20.04 6.85 -23.77
C SER A 171 19.15 6.13 -22.77
N LEU A 172 17.90 5.85 -23.16
CA LEU A 172 17.01 4.98 -22.42
C LEU A 172 17.27 3.54 -22.85
N LEU A 173 17.54 2.68 -21.90
CA LEU A 173 17.85 1.26 -22.11
C LEU A 173 16.77 0.42 -21.46
N TYR A 174 16.41 -0.71 -22.03
CA TYR A 174 15.70 -1.78 -21.36
C TYR A 174 16.66 -2.95 -21.17
N ILE A 175 16.84 -3.40 -19.93
CA ILE A 175 17.89 -4.37 -19.58
C ILE A 175 17.26 -5.58 -18.91
N THR A 176 17.56 -6.76 -19.45
CA THR A 176 17.14 -8.04 -18.90
C THR A 176 18.25 -9.08 -19.05
N SER A 177 18.24 -10.14 -18.22
CA SER A 177 19.09 -11.31 -18.45
C SER A 177 18.59 -12.12 -19.64
N ASP A 178 19.51 -12.87 -20.30
CA ASP A 178 19.16 -13.68 -21.47
C ASP A 178 18.08 -14.74 -21.19
N ASP A 179 17.97 -15.22 -19.95
CA ASP A 179 16.95 -16.17 -19.51
C ASP A 179 15.65 -15.49 -18.99
N GLY A 180 15.58 -14.17 -19.03
CA GLY A 180 14.43 -13.37 -18.60
C GLY A 180 14.15 -13.38 -17.09
N LYS A 181 14.95 -14.08 -16.28
CA LYS A 181 14.70 -14.20 -14.82
C LYS A 181 15.07 -12.96 -14.03
N PHE A 182 16.07 -12.21 -14.52
CA PHE A 182 16.42 -10.92 -13.95
C PHE A 182 16.04 -9.82 -14.92
N VAL A 183 15.12 -8.97 -14.53
CA VAL A 183 14.68 -7.80 -15.27
C VAL A 183 15.12 -6.55 -14.49
N TYR A 184 16.17 -5.89 -14.98
CA TYR A 184 16.52 -4.59 -14.42
C TYR A 184 15.46 -3.55 -14.78
N GLY A 185 14.89 -3.68 -15.98
CA GLY A 185 13.87 -2.77 -16.50
C GLY A 185 14.50 -1.57 -17.23
N TYR A 186 13.75 -0.47 -17.32
CA TYR A 186 14.23 0.74 -17.95
C TYR A 186 15.31 1.44 -17.12
N ALA A 187 16.33 1.91 -17.79
CA ALA A 187 17.47 2.58 -17.18
C ALA A 187 18.02 3.68 -18.08
N TYR A 188 18.55 4.74 -17.47
CA TYR A 188 19.28 5.77 -18.21
C TYR A 188 20.79 5.57 -18.08
N ASP A 189 21.49 5.75 -19.21
CA ASP A 189 22.93 5.91 -19.16
C ASP A 189 23.31 7.22 -18.46
N ALA A 190 23.97 7.12 -17.34
CA ALA A 190 24.34 8.25 -16.50
C ALA A 190 25.80 8.26 -16.08
N ASP A 191 26.53 7.16 -16.31
CA ASP A 191 27.89 7.01 -15.83
C ASP A 191 28.77 6.25 -16.82
N THR A 192 30.08 6.28 -16.60
CA THR A 192 31.07 5.47 -17.29
C THR A 192 32.15 5.03 -16.34
N GLY A 193 32.95 4.06 -16.75
CA GLY A 193 34.07 3.59 -15.96
C GLY A 193 35.15 2.96 -16.81
N THR A 194 36.37 2.92 -16.31
CA THR A 194 37.50 2.31 -16.98
C THR A 194 37.44 0.80 -17.18
N ALA A 195 36.48 0.16 -16.46
CA ALA A 195 36.23 -1.29 -16.57
C ALA A 195 35.22 -1.64 -17.70
N LEU A 196 34.65 -0.63 -18.37
CA LEU A 196 33.69 -0.78 -19.47
C LEU A 196 34.39 -0.71 -20.82
N VAL A 197 35.21 -1.71 -21.11
CA VAL A 197 35.97 -1.83 -22.35
C VAL A 197 35.34 -2.91 -23.22
#